data_37b710c0f0323b646b5a8daa1bc19e34
#
_entry.id   37b710c0f0323b646b5a8daa1bc19e34
#
_cell.length_a   1.000
_cell.length_b   1.000
_cell.length_c   1.000
_cell.angle_alpha   90.00
_cell.angle_beta   90.00
_cell.angle_gamma   90.00
#
_symmetry.space_group_name_H-M   'P 1'
#
loop_
_entity.id
_entity.type
_entity.pdbx_description
1 polymer ?
#
loop_
_entity_poly.entity_id
_entity_poly.type
_entity_poly.pdbx_seq_one_letter_code
_entity_poly.pdbx_strand_id
1 'polypeptide(L)'
;MVFPDGTHAVDNVSFDVQPGEFVTVVGPSGCGKSTLLRIASGLEQNTSGTVVLDKSSIGYVFQDATLLPWRTVQKNVELNAELQGMDKATRKAKAKDAIELVNLVGHENKYPKQLSGGMKMRCSLARSLVLSPRVFLFDEPFGALDEITRERLNDELLRLFLHEKFAGLFITHSIQEAVFLSTRVIVMSARPGRIIADYQVPYGFPRSHDIRYEAEFAELCGKISNDLKDAHA
;
A
#
# COMPACT_ATOMS: atom_id res chain seq x y z
N MET A 1 7.83 -13.50 -14.46
CA MET A 1 6.38 -13.61 -14.76
C MET A 1 6.16 -13.28 -16.23
N VAL A 2 5.61 -14.24 -16.97
CA VAL A 2 5.24 -14.10 -18.39
C VAL A 2 3.75 -14.41 -18.48
N PHE A 3 2.97 -13.51 -19.05
CA PHE A 3 1.53 -13.72 -19.27
C PHE A 3 1.28 -14.65 -20.46
N PRO A 4 0.06 -15.24 -20.59
CA PRO A 4 -0.27 -16.14 -21.70
C PRO A 4 -0.14 -15.53 -23.11
N ASP A 5 -0.26 -14.19 -23.20
CA ASP A 5 -0.06 -13.43 -24.45
C ASP A 5 1.40 -13.19 -24.82
N GLY A 6 2.35 -13.76 -24.04
CA GLY A 6 3.80 -13.57 -24.20
C GLY A 6 4.37 -12.33 -23.54
N THR A 7 3.56 -11.52 -22.88
CA THR A 7 4.04 -10.31 -22.19
C THR A 7 4.91 -10.67 -21.00
N HIS A 8 6.20 -10.29 -21.06
CA HIS A 8 7.15 -10.46 -19.97
C HIS A 8 7.04 -9.26 -19.01
N ALA A 9 6.32 -9.42 -17.91
CA ALA A 9 6.02 -8.33 -16.98
C ALA A 9 7.13 -8.13 -15.93
N VAL A 10 7.58 -9.21 -15.29
CA VAL A 10 8.57 -9.19 -14.20
C VAL A 10 9.61 -10.25 -14.46
N ASP A 11 10.89 -9.91 -14.33
CA ASP A 11 12.02 -10.80 -14.60
C ASP A 11 13.02 -10.81 -13.44
N ASN A 12 13.22 -12.00 -12.86
CA ASN A 12 14.21 -12.26 -11.83
C ASN A 12 14.22 -11.25 -10.67
N VAL A 13 13.04 -11.00 -10.07
CA VAL A 13 12.87 -10.15 -8.90
C VAL A 13 12.90 -11.00 -7.64
N SER A 14 13.82 -10.69 -6.71
CA SER A 14 13.93 -11.33 -5.41
C SER A 14 14.18 -10.30 -4.32
N PHE A 15 13.32 -10.25 -3.33
CA PHE A 15 13.47 -9.46 -2.10
C PHE A 15 12.59 -10.04 -1.01
N ASP A 16 12.79 -9.59 0.19
CA ASP A 16 12.01 -9.93 1.36
C ASP A 16 11.48 -8.66 2.04
N VAL A 17 10.46 -8.83 2.87
CA VAL A 17 9.92 -7.77 3.75
C VAL A 17 9.82 -8.36 5.16
N GLN A 18 10.58 -7.81 6.09
CA GLN A 18 10.62 -8.28 7.45
C GLN A 18 9.42 -7.77 8.29
N PRO A 19 9.03 -8.47 9.35
CA PRO A 19 8.03 -7.96 10.29
C PRO A 19 8.42 -6.56 10.83
N GLY A 20 7.50 -5.60 10.71
CA GLY A 20 7.76 -4.21 11.12
C GLY A 20 8.59 -3.41 10.11
N GLU A 21 8.86 -3.94 8.92
CA GLU A 21 9.47 -3.22 7.81
C GLU A 21 8.38 -2.64 6.89
N PHE A 22 8.61 -1.44 6.38
CA PHE A 22 7.78 -0.82 5.36
C PHE A 22 8.62 -0.64 4.10
N VAL A 23 8.42 -1.51 3.12
CA VAL A 23 9.15 -1.49 1.84
C VAL A 23 8.30 -0.85 0.77
N THR A 24 8.85 0.13 0.07
CA THR A 24 8.18 0.71 -1.10
C THR A 24 8.89 0.31 -2.39
N VAL A 25 8.10 -0.04 -3.39
CA VAL A 25 8.57 -0.29 -4.76
C VAL A 25 8.17 0.86 -5.66
N VAL A 26 9.16 1.51 -6.25
CA VAL A 26 8.98 2.57 -7.25
C VAL A 26 9.46 2.09 -8.62
N GLY A 27 8.89 2.63 -9.68
CA GLY A 27 9.27 2.26 -11.04
C GLY A 27 8.34 2.86 -12.07
N PRO A 28 8.69 2.82 -13.36
CA PRO A 28 7.87 3.34 -14.45
C PRO A 28 6.47 2.72 -14.50
N SER A 29 5.53 3.43 -15.12
CA SER A 29 4.20 2.87 -15.37
C SER A 29 4.31 1.63 -16.27
N GLY A 30 3.58 0.57 -15.91
CA GLY A 30 3.57 -0.68 -16.67
C GLY A 30 4.80 -1.57 -16.50
N CYS A 31 5.74 -1.26 -15.60
CA CYS A 31 6.92 -2.11 -15.35
C CYS A 31 6.64 -3.41 -14.56
N GLY A 32 5.41 -3.63 -14.08
CA GLY A 32 5.03 -4.85 -13.39
C GLY A 32 4.85 -4.75 -11.87
N LYS A 33 4.87 -3.55 -11.28
CA LYS A 33 4.69 -3.35 -9.81
C LYS A 33 3.39 -3.97 -9.28
N SER A 34 2.26 -3.65 -9.90
CA SER A 34 0.95 -4.23 -9.50
C SER A 34 0.90 -5.74 -9.75
N THR A 35 1.58 -6.23 -10.81
CA THR A 35 1.74 -7.67 -11.05
C THR A 35 2.48 -8.33 -9.90
N LEU A 36 3.55 -7.69 -9.41
CA LEU A 36 4.33 -8.16 -8.26
C LEU A 36 3.44 -8.29 -7.00
N LEU A 37 2.62 -7.27 -6.69
CA LEU A 37 1.67 -7.33 -5.56
C LEU A 37 0.62 -8.43 -5.75
N ARG A 38 0.08 -8.59 -6.95
CA ARG A 38 -0.90 -9.66 -7.24
C ARG A 38 -0.29 -11.04 -7.07
N ILE A 39 0.96 -11.23 -7.47
CA ILE A 39 1.69 -12.46 -7.23
C ILE A 39 1.90 -12.66 -5.71
N ALA A 40 2.36 -11.64 -4.98
CA ALA A 40 2.54 -11.70 -3.54
C ALA A 40 1.25 -12.07 -2.81
N SER A 41 0.12 -11.48 -3.18
CA SER A 41 -1.19 -11.78 -2.57
C SER A 41 -1.79 -13.14 -2.99
N GLY A 42 -1.26 -13.76 -4.04
CA GLY A 42 -1.80 -14.98 -4.65
C GLY A 42 -3.01 -14.75 -5.55
N LEU A 43 -3.30 -13.50 -5.94
CA LEU A 43 -4.30 -13.16 -6.95
C LEU A 43 -3.82 -13.50 -8.37
N GLU A 44 -2.51 -13.64 -8.55
CA GLU A 44 -1.87 -14.04 -9.80
C GLU A 44 -0.85 -15.15 -9.52
N GLN A 45 -0.72 -16.12 -10.44
CA GLN A 45 0.28 -17.18 -10.33
C GLN A 45 1.57 -16.76 -11.03
N ASN A 46 2.70 -16.87 -10.33
CA ASN A 46 4.01 -16.64 -10.94
C ASN A 46 4.38 -17.79 -11.91
N THR A 47 5.04 -17.47 -13.02
CA THR A 47 5.51 -18.45 -14.01
C THR A 47 6.64 -19.30 -13.44
N SER A 48 7.50 -18.72 -12.58
CA SER A 48 8.63 -19.37 -11.94
C SER A 48 8.99 -18.65 -10.64
N GLY A 49 9.83 -19.28 -9.81
CA GLY A 49 10.20 -18.76 -8.50
C GLY A 49 9.18 -19.11 -7.41
N THR A 50 9.41 -18.61 -6.21
CA THR A 50 8.61 -18.90 -5.02
C THR A 50 8.18 -17.63 -4.30
N VAL A 51 6.98 -17.65 -3.73
CA VAL A 51 6.47 -16.59 -2.82
C VAL A 51 6.16 -17.25 -1.49
N VAL A 52 6.78 -16.75 -0.43
CA VAL A 52 6.53 -17.19 0.94
C VAL A 52 5.79 -16.09 1.68
N LEU A 53 4.50 -16.28 1.89
CA LEU A 53 3.62 -15.33 2.57
C LEU A 53 2.43 -16.07 3.18
N ASP A 54 2.09 -15.74 4.42
CA ASP A 54 0.86 -16.22 5.04
C ASP A 54 -0.35 -15.47 4.46
N LYS A 55 -1.00 -16.09 3.48
CA LYS A 55 -2.16 -15.50 2.79
C LYS A 55 -3.38 -15.26 3.67
N SER A 56 -3.46 -15.91 4.83
CA SER A 56 -4.57 -15.73 5.78
C SER A 56 -4.49 -14.40 6.55
N SER A 57 -3.32 -13.74 6.50
CA SER A 57 -3.02 -12.54 7.27
C SER A 57 -2.64 -11.34 6.40
N ILE A 58 -3.24 -11.22 5.21
CA ILE A 58 -3.00 -10.13 4.27
C ILE A 58 -4.12 -9.10 4.33
N GLY A 59 -3.76 -7.81 4.48
CA GLY A 59 -4.59 -6.67 4.12
C GLY A 59 -4.20 -6.17 2.73
N TYR A 60 -5.15 -6.04 1.81
CA TYR A 60 -4.89 -5.49 0.48
C TYR A 60 -5.66 -4.18 0.30
N VAL A 61 -4.95 -3.12 -0.07
CA VAL A 61 -5.51 -1.80 -0.39
C VAL A 61 -5.24 -1.52 -1.86
N PHE A 62 -6.30 -1.51 -2.66
CA PHE A 62 -6.25 -1.28 -4.10
C PHE A 62 -6.15 0.20 -4.44
N GLN A 63 -5.69 0.52 -5.64
CA GLN A 63 -5.64 1.87 -6.19
C GLN A 63 -7.02 2.55 -6.17
N ASP A 64 -8.05 1.82 -6.57
CA ASP A 64 -9.43 2.22 -6.35
C ASP A 64 -9.93 1.66 -5.02
N ALA A 65 -10.65 2.45 -4.24
CA ALA A 65 -11.16 2.03 -2.94
C ALA A 65 -12.14 0.82 -3.01
N THR A 66 -12.66 0.50 -4.20
CA THR A 66 -13.53 -0.66 -4.49
C THR A 66 -14.63 -0.89 -3.45
N LEU A 67 -15.24 0.21 -2.96
CA LEU A 67 -16.32 0.13 -1.99
C LEU A 67 -17.62 -0.33 -2.66
N LEU A 68 -18.39 -1.15 -1.97
CA LEU A 68 -19.71 -1.57 -2.42
C LEU A 68 -20.68 -0.38 -2.32
N PRO A 69 -21.20 0.16 -3.44
CA PRO A 69 -21.93 1.43 -3.44
C PRO A 69 -23.27 1.38 -2.72
N TRP A 70 -23.83 0.18 -2.53
CA TRP A 70 -25.08 -0.06 -1.79
C TRP A 70 -24.87 -0.33 -0.30
N ARG A 71 -23.63 -0.35 0.19
CA ARG A 71 -23.29 -0.50 1.60
C ARG A 71 -22.82 0.81 2.19
N THR A 72 -23.19 1.08 3.45
CA THR A 72 -22.64 2.20 4.22
C THR A 72 -21.15 1.99 4.53
N VAL A 73 -20.45 3.00 5.07
CA VAL A 73 -19.08 2.89 5.57
C VAL A 73 -18.96 1.72 6.53
N GLN A 74 -19.78 1.68 7.59
CA GLN A 74 -19.79 0.58 8.57
C GLN A 74 -19.90 -0.79 7.89
N LYS A 75 -20.82 -0.94 6.93
CA LYS A 75 -21.04 -2.20 6.22
C LYS A 75 -19.95 -2.56 5.22
N ASN A 76 -19.27 -1.57 4.65
CA ASN A 76 -18.10 -1.81 3.83
C ASN A 76 -16.91 -2.28 4.69
N VAL A 77 -16.70 -1.68 5.85
CA VAL A 77 -15.63 -2.08 6.78
C VAL A 77 -15.88 -3.48 7.35
N GLU A 78 -17.12 -3.81 7.71
CA GLU A 78 -17.50 -5.16 8.20
C GLU A 78 -17.32 -6.27 7.14
N LEU A 79 -17.20 -5.95 5.85
CA LEU A 79 -17.32 -6.92 4.75
C LEU A 79 -16.35 -8.10 4.88
N ASN A 80 -15.07 -7.85 5.10
CA ASN A 80 -14.07 -8.92 5.16
C ASN A 80 -14.30 -9.85 6.36
N ALA A 81 -14.68 -9.30 7.51
CA ALA A 81 -15.03 -10.09 8.70
C ALA A 81 -16.33 -10.88 8.50
N GLU A 82 -17.28 -10.32 7.76
CA GLU A 82 -18.52 -11.01 7.38
C GLU A 82 -18.24 -12.22 6.48
N LEU A 83 -17.38 -12.06 5.48
CA LEU A 83 -16.99 -13.13 4.56
C LEU A 83 -16.22 -14.26 5.26
N GLN A 84 -15.51 -13.96 6.35
CA GLN A 84 -14.83 -14.96 7.19
C GLN A 84 -15.77 -15.62 8.22
N GLY A 85 -17.08 -15.30 8.21
CA GLY A 85 -18.05 -15.91 9.11
C GLY A 85 -18.00 -15.40 10.55
N MET A 86 -17.33 -14.24 10.80
CA MET A 86 -17.27 -13.65 12.14
C MET A 86 -18.68 -13.26 12.61
N ASP A 87 -18.99 -13.52 13.87
CA ASP A 87 -20.28 -13.16 14.45
C ASP A 87 -20.53 -11.64 14.40
N LYS A 88 -21.84 -11.27 14.37
CA LYS A 88 -22.26 -9.88 14.14
C LYS A 88 -21.78 -8.90 15.21
N ALA A 89 -21.69 -9.33 16.47
CA ALA A 89 -21.31 -8.45 17.57
C ALA A 89 -19.81 -8.13 17.49
N THR A 90 -18.97 -9.15 17.32
CA THR A 90 -17.52 -9.04 17.20
C THR A 90 -17.12 -8.23 15.98
N ARG A 91 -17.69 -8.52 14.79
CA ARG A 91 -17.35 -7.76 13.57
C ARG A 91 -17.76 -6.29 13.66
N LYS A 92 -18.90 -5.98 14.33
CA LYS A 92 -19.34 -4.60 14.53
C LYS A 92 -18.38 -3.82 15.44
N ALA A 93 -17.91 -4.46 16.51
CA ALA A 93 -16.93 -3.87 17.42
C ALA A 93 -15.61 -3.60 16.69
N LYS A 94 -15.03 -4.60 16.02
CA LYS A 94 -13.79 -4.45 15.24
C LYS A 94 -13.90 -3.40 14.12
N ALA A 95 -15.05 -3.33 13.44
CA ALA A 95 -15.27 -2.32 12.42
C ALA A 95 -15.35 -0.91 13.03
N LYS A 96 -15.90 -0.74 14.22
CA LYS A 96 -15.91 0.53 14.93
C LYS A 96 -14.48 0.99 15.26
N ASP A 97 -13.67 0.09 15.81
CA ASP A 97 -12.26 0.38 16.14
C ASP A 97 -11.47 0.75 14.89
N ALA A 98 -11.65 0.00 13.79
CA ALA A 98 -11.00 0.30 12.51
C ALA A 98 -11.43 1.65 11.91
N ILE A 99 -12.72 2.04 12.05
CA ILE A 99 -13.23 3.34 11.61
C ILE A 99 -12.62 4.48 12.44
N GLU A 100 -12.43 4.27 13.74
CA GLU A 100 -11.78 5.23 14.62
C GLU A 100 -10.30 5.43 14.24
N LEU A 101 -9.56 4.34 14.01
CA LEU A 101 -8.15 4.37 13.60
C LEU A 101 -7.91 5.17 12.32
N VAL A 102 -8.87 5.17 11.39
CA VAL A 102 -8.75 5.92 10.12
C VAL A 102 -9.48 7.27 10.13
N ASN A 103 -9.88 7.79 11.30
CA ASN A 103 -10.56 9.08 11.46
C ASN A 103 -11.85 9.20 10.61
N LEU A 104 -12.69 8.17 10.59
CA LEU A 104 -14.00 8.18 9.92
C LEU A 104 -15.19 8.16 10.89
N VAL A 105 -14.97 8.44 12.17
CA VAL A 105 -16.04 8.56 13.19
C VAL A 105 -17.06 9.61 12.76
N GLY A 106 -18.36 9.30 12.94
CA GLY A 106 -19.47 10.14 12.50
C GLY A 106 -19.88 9.98 11.03
N HIS A 107 -19.18 9.09 10.28
CA HIS A 107 -19.48 8.81 8.87
C HIS A 107 -19.98 7.37 8.63
N GLU A 108 -20.24 6.60 9.67
CA GLU A 108 -20.54 5.15 9.64
C GLU A 108 -21.74 4.84 8.75
N ASN A 109 -22.74 5.73 8.75
CA ASN A 109 -23.99 5.55 8.01
C ASN A 109 -23.97 6.15 6.61
N LYS A 110 -22.89 6.82 6.20
CA LYS A 110 -22.75 7.37 4.85
C LYS A 110 -22.48 6.29 3.81
N TYR A 111 -23.01 6.50 2.62
CA TYR A 111 -22.74 5.67 1.45
C TYR A 111 -21.52 6.21 0.67
N PRO A 112 -20.83 5.38 -0.14
CA PRO A 112 -19.65 5.80 -0.90
C PRO A 112 -19.84 7.05 -1.75
N LYS A 113 -21.03 7.27 -2.31
CA LYS A 113 -21.35 8.49 -3.09
C LYS A 113 -21.32 9.79 -2.29
N GLN A 114 -21.37 9.71 -0.96
CA GLN A 114 -21.35 10.84 -0.03
C GLN A 114 -19.96 11.12 0.54
N LEU A 115 -18.94 10.35 0.10
CA LEU A 115 -17.57 10.42 0.59
C LEU A 115 -16.65 11.11 -0.43
N SER A 116 -15.69 11.89 0.06
CA SER A 116 -14.56 12.36 -0.75
C SER A 116 -13.64 11.20 -1.15
N GLY A 117 -12.73 11.41 -2.11
CA GLY A 117 -11.73 10.40 -2.52
C GLY A 117 -10.91 9.89 -1.34
N GLY A 118 -10.37 10.78 -0.53
CA GLY A 118 -9.62 10.43 0.68
C GLY A 118 -10.45 9.65 1.70
N MET A 119 -11.72 10.02 1.92
CA MET A 119 -12.61 9.26 2.81
C MET A 119 -12.91 7.85 2.28
N LYS A 120 -13.06 7.69 0.96
CA LYS A 120 -13.21 6.35 0.35
C LYS A 120 -11.97 5.49 0.59
N MET A 121 -10.79 6.08 0.42
CA MET A 121 -9.53 5.36 0.65
C MET A 121 -9.36 4.96 2.12
N ARG A 122 -9.67 5.85 3.08
CA ARG A 122 -9.72 5.52 4.51
C ARG A 122 -10.70 4.38 4.81
N CYS A 123 -11.87 4.37 4.19
CA CYS A 123 -12.84 3.28 4.34
C CYS A 123 -12.29 1.94 3.80
N SER A 124 -11.57 1.96 2.67
CA SER A 124 -10.89 0.78 2.11
C SER A 124 -9.79 0.27 3.05
N LEU A 125 -9.01 1.18 3.64
CA LEU A 125 -7.99 0.86 4.64
C LEU A 125 -8.62 0.23 5.90
N ALA A 126 -9.68 0.85 6.45
CA ALA A 126 -10.40 0.30 7.60
C ALA A 126 -10.98 -1.09 7.33
N ARG A 127 -11.51 -1.34 6.11
CA ARG A 127 -11.99 -2.65 5.68
C ARG A 127 -10.88 -3.71 5.72
N SER A 128 -9.65 -3.34 5.38
CA SER A 128 -8.50 -4.24 5.44
C SER A 128 -8.02 -4.45 6.88
N LEU A 129 -8.09 -3.43 7.73
CA LEU A 129 -7.68 -3.46 9.14
C LEU A 129 -8.56 -4.35 10.02
N VAL A 130 -9.84 -4.51 9.70
CA VAL A 130 -10.82 -5.23 10.55
C VAL A 130 -10.39 -6.66 10.88
N LEU A 131 -9.53 -7.27 10.06
CA LEU A 131 -8.97 -8.61 10.27
C LEU A 131 -7.63 -8.60 11.01
N SER A 132 -7.10 -7.42 11.38
CA SER A 132 -5.79 -7.26 12.02
C SER A 132 -4.67 -7.99 11.26
N PRO A 133 -4.46 -7.69 9.96
CA PRO A 133 -3.50 -8.41 9.14
C PRO A 133 -2.07 -8.11 9.59
N ARG A 134 -1.18 -9.10 9.43
CA ARG A 134 0.26 -8.95 9.72
C ARG A 134 1.03 -8.32 8.57
N VAL A 135 0.50 -8.43 7.36
CA VAL A 135 1.11 -7.89 6.14
C VAL A 135 0.09 -7.03 5.41
N PHE A 136 0.49 -5.84 5.01
CA PHE A 136 -0.29 -4.98 4.13
C PHE A 136 0.36 -4.84 2.77
N LEU A 137 -0.47 -4.96 1.73
CA LEU A 137 -0.12 -4.73 0.33
C LEU A 137 -0.89 -3.51 -0.18
N PHE A 138 -0.17 -2.49 -0.62
CA PHE A 138 -0.74 -1.22 -1.08
C PHE A 138 -0.42 -1.00 -2.56
N ASP A 139 -1.42 -0.97 -3.42
CA ASP A 139 -1.26 -0.77 -4.87
C ASP A 139 -1.65 0.66 -5.25
N GLU A 140 -0.69 1.58 -5.24
CA GLU A 140 -0.85 3.01 -5.55
C GLU A 140 -2.07 3.68 -4.87
N PRO A 141 -2.30 3.50 -3.57
CA PRO A 141 -3.58 3.84 -2.93
C PRO A 141 -3.90 5.34 -2.96
N PHE A 142 -2.89 6.18 -3.12
CA PHE A 142 -3.04 7.64 -3.08
C PHE A 142 -2.81 8.32 -4.44
N GLY A 143 -2.58 7.53 -5.51
CA GLY A 143 -2.22 8.02 -6.83
C GLY A 143 -3.26 8.96 -7.48
N ALA A 144 -4.55 8.78 -7.19
CA ALA A 144 -5.64 9.58 -7.74
C ALA A 144 -6.02 10.80 -6.88
N LEU A 145 -5.27 11.10 -5.80
CA LEU A 145 -5.58 12.18 -4.86
C LEU A 145 -4.73 13.43 -5.15
N ASP A 146 -5.27 14.60 -4.79
CA ASP A 146 -4.51 15.84 -4.77
C ASP A 146 -3.36 15.79 -3.73
N GLU A 147 -2.34 16.63 -3.92
CA GLU A 147 -1.11 16.61 -3.14
C GLU A 147 -1.35 16.76 -1.62
N ILE A 148 -2.18 17.74 -1.23
CA ILE A 148 -2.45 18.04 0.19
C ILE A 148 -3.15 16.85 0.86
N THR A 149 -4.14 16.25 0.17
CA THR A 149 -4.85 15.07 0.67
C THR A 149 -3.91 13.86 0.75
N ARG A 150 -3.01 13.69 -0.23
CA ARG A 150 -2.02 12.62 -0.28
C ARG A 150 -1.05 12.71 0.90
N GLU A 151 -0.44 13.87 1.13
CA GLU A 151 0.48 14.08 2.25
C GLU A 151 -0.17 13.77 3.60
N ARG A 152 -1.40 14.25 3.79
CA ARG A 152 -2.16 13.96 5.00
C ARG A 152 -2.43 12.47 5.20
N LEU A 153 -2.76 11.74 4.13
CA LEU A 153 -2.98 10.30 4.19
C LEU A 153 -1.67 9.52 4.41
N ASN A 154 -0.55 10.02 3.91
CA ASN A 154 0.77 9.48 4.22
C ASN A 154 1.08 9.60 5.71
N ASP A 155 0.84 10.75 6.32
CA ASP A 155 1.04 10.96 7.76
C ASP A 155 0.12 10.03 8.59
N GLU A 156 -1.13 9.84 8.16
CA GLU A 156 -2.08 8.93 8.80
C GLU A 156 -1.65 7.46 8.65
N LEU A 157 -1.22 7.05 7.45
CA LEU A 157 -0.71 5.69 7.21
C LEU A 157 0.54 5.40 8.04
N LEU A 158 1.43 6.37 8.16
CA LEU A 158 2.63 6.23 8.98
C LEU A 158 2.28 6.02 10.46
N ARG A 159 1.33 6.81 11.01
CA ARG A 159 0.85 6.61 12.39
C ARG A 159 0.24 5.23 12.58
N LEU A 160 -0.55 4.77 11.61
CA LEU A 160 -1.16 3.45 11.63
C LEU A 160 -0.11 2.35 11.60
N PHE A 161 0.91 2.47 10.74
CA PHE A 161 2.04 1.53 10.68
C PHE A 161 2.76 1.43 12.03
N LEU A 162 3.02 2.56 12.69
CA LEU A 162 3.69 2.59 14.00
C LEU A 162 2.83 1.99 15.12
N HIS A 163 1.52 2.14 15.02
CA HIS A 163 0.57 1.60 16.00
C HIS A 163 0.39 0.09 15.84
N GLU A 164 0.11 -0.37 14.62
CA GLU A 164 -0.24 -1.76 14.31
C GLU A 164 0.98 -2.66 14.07
N LYS A 165 2.16 -2.08 13.75
CA LYS A 165 3.43 -2.79 13.54
C LYS A 165 3.36 -3.92 12.51
N PHE A 166 2.58 -3.75 11.44
CA PHE A 166 2.52 -4.70 10.33
C PHE A 166 3.77 -4.63 9.44
N ALA A 167 3.97 -5.62 8.58
CA ALA A 167 4.90 -5.52 7.46
C ALA A 167 4.17 -4.88 6.28
N GLY A 168 4.75 -3.84 5.66
CA GLY A 168 4.14 -3.11 4.55
C GLY A 168 4.89 -3.30 3.23
N LEU A 169 4.19 -3.65 2.16
CA LEU A 169 4.68 -3.55 0.80
C LEU A 169 3.82 -2.54 0.03
N PHE A 170 4.42 -1.43 -0.33
CA PHE A 170 3.73 -0.27 -0.90
C PHE A 170 4.22 0.00 -2.33
N ILE A 171 3.30 0.20 -3.25
CA ILE A 171 3.62 0.63 -4.61
C ILE A 171 3.20 2.07 -4.80
N THR A 172 4.09 2.87 -5.37
CA THR A 172 3.79 4.24 -5.77
C THR A 172 4.68 4.66 -6.93
N HIS A 173 4.26 5.70 -7.64
CA HIS A 173 5.08 6.43 -8.59
C HIS A 173 5.69 7.72 -7.99
N SER A 174 5.34 8.06 -6.75
CA SER A 174 5.87 9.22 -6.03
C SER A 174 7.10 8.86 -5.21
N ILE A 175 8.27 9.39 -5.59
CA ILE A 175 9.53 9.16 -4.87
C ILE A 175 9.47 9.77 -3.46
N GLN A 176 8.88 10.96 -3.31
CA GLN A 176 8.74 11.61 -2.01
C GLN A 176 7.89 10.77 -1.04
N GLU A 177 6.79 10.20 -1.54
CA GLU A 177 5.95 9.29 -0.77
C GLU A 177 6.72 8.04 -0.35
N ALA A 178 7.49 7.44 -1.28
CA ALA A 178 8.32 6.29 -1.01
C ALA A 178 9.35 6.56 0.10
N VAL A 179 10.10 7.64 0.00
CA VAL A 179 11.11 8.01 1.01
C VAL A 179 10.46 8.37 2.34
N PHE A 180 9.30 9.05 2.33
CA PHE A 180 8.63 9.44 3.57
C PHE A 180 8.07 8.26 4.37
N LEU A 181 7.47 7.29 3.70
CA LEU A 181 6.78 6.17 4.37
C LEU A 181 7.72 5.01 4.75
N SER A 182 8.81 4.80 4.00
CA SER A 182 9.46 3.50 3.97
C SER A 182 10.70 3.42 4.86
N THR A 183 10.98 2.22 5.35
CA THR A 183 12.29 1.83 5.87
C THR A 183 13.28 1.55 4.72
N ARG A 184 12.73 1.13 3.56
CA ARG A 184 13.51 0.72 2.39
C ARG A 184 12.75 0.98 1.10
N VAL A 185 13.45 1.47 0.07
CA VAL A 185 12.89 1.75 -1.26
C VAL A 185 13.60 0.90 -2.32
N ILE A 186 12.81 0.10 -3.01
CA ILE A 186 13.25 -0.73 -4.14
C ILE A 186 12.89 -0.02 -5.43
N VAL A 187 13.85 0.11 -6.34
CA VAL A 187 13.68 0.73 -7.66
C VAL A 187 13.61 -0.36 -8.73
N MET A 188 12.55 -0.33 -9.53
CA MET A 188 12.36 -1.26 -10.64
C MET A 188 12.61 -0.59 -12.00
N SER A 189 13.24 -1.34 -12.91
CA SER A 189 13.42 -0.95 -14.31
C SER A 189 12.10 -0.88 -15.08
N ALA A 190 12.15 -0.34 -16.31
CA ALA A 190 11.10 -0.53 -17.30
C ALA A 190 10.91 -2.04 -17.63
N ARG A 191 9.84 -2.35 -18.39
CA ARG A 191 9.48 -3.73 -18.74
C ARG A 191 10.57 -4.47 -19.54
N PRO A 192 10.94 -5.70 -19.18
CA PRO A 192 10.49 -6.44 -17.99
C PRO A 192 11.05 -5.86 -16.70
N GLY A 193 10.18 -5.72 -15.68
CA GLY A 193 10.58 -5.13 -14.41
C GLY A 193 11.62 -5.99 -13.68
N ARG A 194 12.77 -5.39 -13.38
CA ARG A 194 13.86 -5.95 -12.58
C ARG A 194 14.21 -4.98 -11.46
N ILE A 195 14.73 -5.46 -10.36
CA ILE A 195 15.28 -4.59 -9.32
C ILE A 195 16.61 -4.04 -9.84
N ILE A 196 16.75 -2.72 -9.87
CA ILE A 196 17.96 -2.00 -10.31
C ILE A 196 18.66 -1.29 -9.16
N ALA A 197 17.94 -0.93 -8.10
CA ALA A 197 18.50 -0.38 -6.88
C ALA A 197 17.65 -0.72 -5.67
N ASP A 198 18.26 -0.68 -4.50
CA ASP A 198 17.66 -0.96 -3.20
C ASP A 198 18.27 -0.01 -2.17
N TYR A 199 17.46 0.93 -1.67
CA TYR A 199 17.89 2.01 -0.79
C TYR A 199 17.36 1.82 0.62
N GLN A 200 18.23 1.77 1.61
CA GLN A 200 17.83 1.95 2.99
C GLN A 200 17.51 3.42 3.23
N VAL A 201 16.37 3.69 3.84
CA VAL A 201 15.98 5.05 4.21
C VAL A 201 16.56 5.38 5.59
N PRO A 202 17.47 6.39 5.70
CA PRO A 202 18.26 6.60 6.91
C PRO A 202 17.49 7.32 8.03
N TYR A 203 16.17 7.47 7.88
CA TYR A 203 15.36 8.19 8.85
C TYR A 203 14.62 7.22 9.78
N GLY A 204 14.75 7.46 11.08
CA GLY A 204 13.99 6.76 12.11
C GLY A 204 12.51 7.14 12.13
N PHE A 205 11.75 6.48 12.98
CA PHE A 205 10.35 6.81 13.28
C PHE A 205 10.22 7.31 14.74
N PRO A 206 9.25 8.17 15.06
CA PRO A 206 8.28 8.81 14.16
C PRO A 206 8.92 9.88 13.26
N ARG A 207 8.37 10.10 12.07
CA ARG A 207 8.81 11.14 11.14
C ARG A 207 7.90 12.36 11.22
N SER A 208 8.50 13.55 11.33
CA SER A 208 7.77 14.80 11.17
C SER A 208 7.46 15.06 9.71
N HIS A 209 6.37 15.76 9.44
CA HIS A 209 6.06 16.29 8.11
C HIS A 209 7.22 17.09 7.50
N ASP A 210 7.93 17.85 8.35
CA ASP A 210 8.99 18.77 7.94
C ASP A 210 10.23 18.08 7.35
N ILE A 211 10.42 16.77 7.58
CA ILE A 211 11.54 16.02 7.01
C ILE A 211 11.59 16.11 5.47
N ARG A 212 10.43 16.33 4.83
CA ARG A 212 10.31 16.51 3.37
C ARG A 212 11.06 17.74 2.85
N TYR A 213 11.34 18.72 3.72
CA TYR A 213 12.02 19.96 3.40
C TYR A 213 13.51 19.94 3.73
N GLU A 214 14.02 18.83 4.29
CA GLU A 214 15.42 18.67 4.61
C GLU A 214 16.26 18.36 3.36
N ALA A 215 17.50 18.87 3.33
CA ALA A 215 18.40 18.69 2.19
C ALA A 215 18.74 17.21 1.93
N GLU A 216 18.94 16.43 2.98
CA GLU A 216 19.23 15.00 2.89
C GLU A 216 18.08 14.20 2.29
N PHE A 217 16.83 14.58 2.61
CA PHE A 217 15.64 13.99 2.01
C PHE A 217 15.59 14.27 0.50
N ALA A 218 15.83 15.51 0.11
CA ALA A 218 15.88 15.90 -1.30
C ALA A 218 17.02 15.18 -2.04
N GLU A 219 18.18 14.99 -1.42
CA GLU A 219 19.31 14.25 -2.00
C GLU A 219 18.95 12.78 -2.26
N LEU A 220 18.33 12.10 -1.29
CA LEU A 220 17.89 10.71 -1.46
C LEU A 220 16.83 10.59 -2.55
N CYS A 221 15.85 11.49 -2.59
CA CYS A 221 14.88 11.55 -3.68
C CYS A 221 15.55 11.76 -5.03
N GLY A 222 16.58 12.61 -5.09
CA GLY A 222 17.38 12.86 -6.30
C GLY A 222 18.10 11.61 -6.79
N LYS A 223 18.74 10.83 -5.90
CA LYS A 223 19.39 9.56 -6.25
C LYS A 223 18.40 8.58 -6.87
N ILE A 224 17.28 8.34 -6.19
CA ILE A 224 16.23 7.46 -6.67
C ILE A 224 15.67 7.93 -8.03
N SER A 225 15.50 9.25 -8.20
CA SER A 225 15.02 9.84 -9.47
C SER A 225 16.00 9.61 -10.62
N ASN A 226 17.28 9.66 -10.37
CA ASN A 226 18.30 9.42 -11.40
C ASN A 226 18.28 7.95 -11.86
N ASP A 227 18.24 6.98 -10.93
CA ASP A 227 18.11 5.57 -11.27
C ASP A 227 16.85 5.29 -12.11
N LEU A 228 15.72 5.94 -11.76
CA LEU A 228 14.48 5.80 -12.54
C LEU A 228 14.60 6.37 -13.95
N LYS A 229 15.37 7.47 -14.16
CA LYS A 229 15.62 8.02 -15.50
C LYS A 229 16.50 7.09 -16.33
N ASP A 230 17.56 6.56 -15.72
CA ASP A 230 18.48 5.63 -16.39
C ASP A 230 17.78 4.31 -16.76
N ALA A 231 16.79 3.91 -15.96
CA ALA A 231 15.94 2.74 -16.24
C ALA A 231 14.97 2.93 -17.43
N HIS A 232 14.77 4.16 -17.90
CA HIS A 232 13.94 4.49 -19.05
C HIS A 232 14.74 4.60 -20.36
N ALA A 233 16.05 4.72 -20.28
CA ALA A 233 16.95 4.79 -21.42
C ALA A 233 17.29 3.40 -21.97
#